data_be9362b22f57ffeb2d6b14321fb5b04b
#
_entry.id   be9362b22f57ffeb2d6b14321fb5b04b
#
_cell.length_a   1.000
_cell.length_b   1.000
_cell.length_c   1.000
_cell.angle_alpha   90.00
_cell.angle_beta   90.00
_cell.angle_gamma   90.00
#
_symmetry.space_group_name_H-M   'P 1'
#
loop_
_entity.id
_entity.type
_entity.pdbx_description
1 polymer ?
#
loop_
_entity_poly.entity_id
_entity_poly.type
_entity_poly.pdbx_seq_one_letter_code
_entity_poly.pdbx_strand_id
1 'polypeptide(L)'
;MSTNPDNVPSLLLQAHNQADAEQYDTANGILKAIFKINPNHAASWALQAALHTVRNEPDKAKSARASGLKYWKTNPLVDHEIGKKLSSKYLFAEGAAHQRQALEFSKDYLQAKTQLAQDLLRLGQEEEGWRLAEEAHKADGYDVTTYNLLTLHDSLKKYTTIDRNGFLLRMTPDEAALYGDEAIDLLTEARELFSAKYDTQIEGPVIVEIFPEKKDFAVRTFGIPGGDG
;
A
#
# COMPACT_ATOMS: atom_id res chain seq x y z
N MET A 1 -8.39 -6.92 -36.20
CA MET A 1 -8.50 -5.59 -35.57
C MET A 1 -7.10 -4.98 -35.57
N SER A 2 -6.92 -3.82 -36.15
CA SER A 2 -5.63 -3.11 -36.16
C SER A 2 -5.37 -2.62 -34.72
N THR A 3 -4.34 -3.16 -34.06
CA THR A 3 -3.89 -2.66 -32.75
C THR A 3 -3.24 -1.30 -32.97
N ASN A 4 -3.73 -0.24 -32.29
CA ASN A 4 -3.07 1.06 -32.33
C ASN A 4 -1.80 1.01 -31.43
N PRO A 5 -0.59 0.99 -32.02
CA PRO A 5 0.66 0.89 -31.27
C PRO A 5 0.95 2.14 -30.41
N ASP A 6 0.30 3.26 -30.73
CA ASP A 6 0.48 4.55 -30.05
C ASP A 6 -0.60 4.81 -28.98
N ASN A 7 -1.31 3.76 -28.54
CA ASN A 7 -2.31 3.88 -27.48
C ASN A 7 -1.61 4.05 -26.11
N VAL A 8 -1.54 5.29 -25.63
CA VAL A 8 -0.87 5.64 -24.36
C VAL A 8 -1.42 4.87 -23.16
N PRO A 9 -2.74 4.70 -22.95
CA PRO A 9 -3.25 3.87 -21.86
C PRO A 9 -2.75 2.42 -21.91
N SER A 10 -2.71 1.79 -23.09
CA SER A 10 -2.22 0.42 -23.23
C SER A 10 -0.72 0.32 -22.99
N LEU A 11 0.05 1.27 -23.46
CA LEU A 11 1.49 1.35 -23.20
C LEU A 11 1.77 1.57 -21.71
N LEU A 12 1.00 2.43 -21.05
CA LEU A 12 1.15 2.65 -19.60
C LEU A 12 0.85 1.38 -18.80
N LEU A 13 -0.22 0.65 -19.14
CA LEU A 13 -0.52 -0.64 -18.51
C LEU A 13 0.62 -1.65 -18.70
N GLN A 14 1.20 -1.73 -19.90
CA GLN A 14 2.38 -2.57 -20.14
C GLN A 14 3.57 -2.14 -19.29
N ALA A 15 3.81 -0.83 -19.16
CA ALA A 15 4.88 -0.32 -18.30
C ALA A 15 4.67 -0.69 -16.82
N HIS A 16 3.42 -0.63 -16.34
CA HIS A 16 3.08 -1.09 -14.97
C HIS A 16 3.35 -2.59 -14.81
N ASN A 17 2.93 -3.42 -15.76
CA ASN A 17 3.15 -4.87 -15.72
C ASN A 17 4.66 -5.20 -15.70
N GLN A 18 5.47 -4.51 -16.50
CA GLN A 18 6.93 -4.69 -16.47
C GLN A 18 7.55 -4.23 -15.17
N ALA A 19 7.06 -3.13 -14.58
CA ALA A 19 7.48 -2.65 -13.28
C ALA A 19 7.13 -3.63 -12.14
N ASP A 20 5.96 -4.27 -12.23
CA ASP A 20 5.54 -5.30 -11.26
C ASP A 20 6.41 -6.56 -11.36
N ALA A 21 6.80 -6.95 -12.57
CA ALA A 21 7.74 -8.03 -12.85
C ALA A 21 9.23 -7.64 -12.62
N GLU A 22 9.49 -6.46 -12.04
CA GLU A 22 10.83 -5.91 -11.76
C GLU A 22 11.70 -5.69 -13.01
N GLN A 23 11.10 -5.70 -14.20
CA GLN A 23 11.74 -5.42 -15.46
C GLN A 23 11.84 -3.89 -15.69
N TYR A 24 12.53 -3.19 -14.76
CA TYR A 24 12.54 -1.72 -14.71
C TYR A 24 13.10 -1.06 -15.97
N ASP A 25 14.10 -1.66 -16.60
CA ASP A 25 14.67 -1.09 -17.84
C ASP A 25 13.71 -1.22 -19.02
N THR A 26 12.95 -2.32 -19.09
CA THR A 26 11.88 -2.51 -20.08
C THR A 26 10.74 -1.52 -19.82
N ALA A 27 10.31 -1.35 -18.57
CA ALA A 27 9.30 -0.36 -18.20
C ALA A 27 9.73 1.06 -18.61
N ASN A 28 10.98 1.44 -18.34
CA ASN A 28 11.53 2.73 -18.75
C ASN A 28 11.59 2.89 -20.27
N GLY A 29 11.87 1.83 -21.03
CA GLY A 29 11.81 1.83 -22.49
C GLY A 29 10.42 2.17 -23.01
N ILE A 30 9.37 1.56 -22.41
CA ILE A 30 7.96 1.84 -22.75
C ILE A 30 7.58 3.28 -22.36
N LEU A 31 7.99 3.76 -21.18
CA LEU A 31 7.74 5.14 -20.76
C LEU A 31 8.37 6.15 -21.74
N LYS A 32 9.59 5.90 -22.23
CA LYS A 32 10.21 6.73 -23.27
C LYS A 32 9.39 6.77 -24.57
N ALA A 33 8.76 5.66 -24.95
CA ALA A 33 7.86 5.63 -26.11
C ALA A 33 6.60 6.49 -25.83
N ILE A 34 6.01 6.38 -24.64
CA ILE A 34 4.87 7.23 -24.24
C ILE A 34 5.25 8.71 -24.32
N PHE A 35 6.43 9.11 -23.83
CA PHE A 35 6.84 10.51 -23.84
C PHE A 35 7.10 11.08 -25.23
N LYS A 36 7.37 10.23 -26.23
CA LYS A 36 7.42 10.67 -27.64
C LYS A 36 6.03 11.00 -28.17
N ILE A 37 4.99 10.29 -27.72
CA ILE A 37 3.59 10.50 -28.11
C ILE A 37 2.99 11.65 -27.31
N ASN A 38 3.12 11.60 -25.99
CA ASN A 38 2.63 12.61 -25.06
C ASN A 38 3.68 12.92 -23.97
N PRO A 39 4.54 13.93 -24.20
CA PRO A 39 5.60 14.28 -23.25
C PRO A 39 5.09 14.83 -21.91
N ASN A 40 3.79 15.13 -21.83
CA ASN A 40 3.16 15.73 -20.65
C ASN A 40 2.21 14.75 -19.91
N HIS A 41 2.31 13.44 -20.20
CA HIS A 41 1.44 12.46 -19.59
C HIS A 41 1.78 12.27 -18.11
N ALA A 42 0.98 12.87 -17.23
CA ALA A 42 1.25 12.95 -15.77
C ALA A 42 1.41 11.58 -15.10
N ALA A 43 0.52 10.61 -15.41
CA ALA A 43 0.61 9.27 -14.84
C ALA A 43 1.88 8.51 -15.25
N SER A 44 2.37 8.73 -16.48
CA SER A 44 3.64 8.12 -16.92
C SER A 44 4.84 8.74 -16.19
N TRP A 45 4.83 10.04 -15.95
CA TRP A 45 5.84 10.69 -15.14
C TRP A 45 5.78 10.23 -13.67
N ALA A 46 4.58 10.00 -13.14
CA ALA A 46 4.40 9.43 -11.80
C ALA A 46 5.00 8.02 -11.70
N LEU A 47 4.71 7.13 -12.67
CA LEU A 47 5.33 5.80 -12.70
C LEU A 47 6.85 5.89 -12.79
N GLN A 48 7.38 6.78 -13.64
CA GLN A 48 8.84 6.96 -13.75
C GLN A 48 9.45 7.45 -12.42
N ALA A 49 8.79 8.36 -11.71
CA ALA A 49 9.25 8.82 -10.40
C ALA A 49 9.29 7.67 -9.40
N ALA A 50 8.24 6.84 -9.33
CA ALA A 50 8.20 5.68 -8.46
C ALA A 50 9.33 4.67 -8.78
N LEU A 51 9.60 4.40 -10.07
CA LEU A 51 10.69 3.50 -10.48
C LEU A 51 12.07 4.05 -10.05
N HIS A 52 12.29 5.36 -10.14
CA HIS A 52 13.52 5.97 -9.65
C HIS A 52 13.63 5.90 -8.13
N THR A 53 12.52 6.03 -7.39
CA THR A 53 12.51 5.85 -5.93
C THR A 53 12.89 4.41 -5.55
N VAL A 54 12.28 3.41 -6.18
CA VAL A 54 12.59 1.98 -5.94
C VAL A 54 14.06 1.66 -6.25
N ARG A 55 14.66 2.33 -7.20
CA ARG A 55 16.08 2.18 -7.57
C ARG A 55 17.04 3.03 -6.72
N ASN A 56 16.54 3.72 -5.70
CA ASN A 56 17.32 4.63 -4.85
C ASN A 56 18.00 5.77 -5.65
N GLU A 57 17.27 6.38 -6.58
CA GLU A 57 17.70 7.49 -7.42
C GLU A 57 16.90 8.77 -7.09
N PRO A 58 17.06 9.40 -5.91
CA PRO A 58 16.14 10.43 -5.41
C PRO A 58 16.06 11.68 -6.28
N ASP A 59 17.17 12.14 -6.87
CA ASP A 59 17.17 13.33 -7.73
C ASP A 59 16.37 13.11 -9.02
N LYS A 60 16.48 11.91 -9.61
CA LYS A 60 15.70 11.54 -10.78
C LYS A 60 14.23 11.39 -10.46
N ALA A 61 13.90 10.80 -9.30
CA ALA A 61 12.53 10.68 -8.80
C ALA A 61 11.89 12.07 -8.65
N LYS A 62 12.60 13.01 -8.00
CA LYS A 62 12.15 14.39 -7.83
C LYS A 62 11.93 15.09 -9.17
N SER A 63 12.84 14.91 -10.13
CA SER A 63 12.74 15.52 -11.47
C SER A 63 11.56 14.96 -12.26
N ALA A 64 11.33 13.64 -12.19
CA ALA A 64 10.20 13.00 -12.84
C ALA A 64 8.86 13.46 -12.24
N ARG A 65 8.75 13.50 -10.89
CA ARG A 65 7.57 14.06 -10.20
C ARG A 65 7.30 15.50 -10.62
N ALA A 66 8.33 16.36 -10.67
CA ALA A 66 8.20 17.74 -11.12
C ALA A 66 7.69 17.83 -12.58
N SER A 67 8.11 16.93 -13.44
CA SER A 67 7.61 16.83 -14.81
C SER A 67 6.13 16.47 -14.87
N GLY A 68 5.67 15.56 -14.03
CA GLY A 68 4.25 15.21 -13.87
C GLY A 68 3.39 16.38 -13.39
N LEU A 69 3.94 17.24 -12.55
CA LEU A 69 3.26 18.43 -11.99
C LEU A 69 3.45 19.69 -12.84
N LYS A 70 4.12 19.62 -13.98
CA LYS A 70 4.54 20.81 -14.76
C LYS A 70 3.37 21.74 -15.11
N TYR A 71 2.27 21.20 -15.58
CA TYR A 71 1.13 21.98 -16.09
C TYR A 71 0.00 22.13 -15.06
N TRP A 72 -0.09 21.21 -14.13
CA TRP A 72 -1.02 21.27 -13.02
C TRP A 72 -0.27 20.97 -11.71
N LYS A 73 0.14 22.06 -11.03
CA LYS A 73 1.03 22.03 -9.87
C LYS A 73 0.48 21.27 -8.66
N THR A 74 -0.84 21.18 -8.55
CA THR A 74 -1.57 20.51 -7.48
C THR A 74 -2.36 19.31 -8.01
N ASN A 75 -1.83 18.60 -9.02
CA ASN A 75 -2.47 17.41 -9.55
C ASN A 75 -2.34 16.24 -8.56
N PRO A 76 -3.40 15.84 -7.86
CA PRO A 76 -3.34 14.78 -6.85
C PRO A 76 -3.00 13.41 -7.46
N LEU A 77 -3.33 13.20 -8.73
CA LEU A 77 -3.04 11.96 -9.45
C LEU A 77 -1.55 11.62 -9.42
N VAL A 78 -0.67 12.62 -9.52
CA VAL A 78 0.79 12.36 -9.61
C VAL A 78 1.29 11.70 -8.35
N ASP A 79 1.02 12.28 -7.18
CA ASP A 79 1.45 11.71 -5.91
C ASP A 79 0.69 10.42 -5.57
N HIS A 80 -0.61 10.34 -5.89
CA HIS A 80 -1.36 9.10 -5.71
C HIS A 80 -0.74 7.94 -6.50
N GLU A 81 -0.44 8.11 -7.78
CA GLU A 81 0.15 7.03 -8.60
C GLU A 81 1.57 6.66 -8.14
N ILE A 82 2.38 7.64 -7.71
CA ILE A 82 3.68 7.35 -7.10
C ILE A 82 3.49 6.50 -5.85
N GLY A 83 2.67 6.96 -4.90
CA GLY A 83 2.44 6.29 -3.63
C GLY A 83 1.88 4.88 -3.82
N LYS A 84 0.88 4.73 -4.68
CA LYS A 84 0.28 3.42 -5.01
C LYS A 84 1.33 2.43 -5.52
N LYS A 85 2.24 2.86 -6.41
CA LYS A 85 3.30 1.99 -6.93
C LYS A 85 4.33 1.66 -5.84
N LEU A 86 4.69 2.60 -4.97
CA LEU A 86 5.59 2.34 -3.85
C LEU A 86 4.99 1.34 -2.86
N SER A 87 3.72 1.49 -2.51
CA SER A 87 3.00 0.56 -1.64
C SER A 87 2.93 -0.85 -2.23
N SER A 88 2.79 -0.99 -3.55
CA SER A 88 2.85 -2.30 -4.23
C SER A 88 4.24 -2.95 -4.16
N LYS A 89 5.28 -2.19 -3.79
CA LYS A 89 6.65 -2.67 -3.54
C LYS A 89 7.00 -2.70 -2.04
N TYR A 90 5.98 -2.73 -1.19
CA TYR A 90 6.11 -2.77 0.28
C TYR A 90 6.79 -1.54 0.91
N LEU A 91 6.93 -0.44 0.18
CA LEU A 91 7.41 0.86 0.67
C LEU A 91 6.22 1.67 1.20
N PHE A 92 5.57 1.15 2.25
CA PHE A 92 4.31 1.70 2.76
C PHE A 92 4.47 3.10 3.38
N ALA A 93 5.59 3.38 4.03
CA ALA A 93 5.84 4.69 4.63
C ALA A 93 5.98 5.78 3.57
N GLU A 94 6.75 5.51 2.52
CA GLU A 94 6.90 6.38 1.35
C GLU A 94 5.58 6.48 0.58
N GLY A 95 4.87 5.37 0.43
CA GLY A 95 3.54 5.33 -0.16
C GLY A 95 2.58 6.25 0.56
N ALA A 96 2.46 6.11 1.89
CA ALA A 96 1.62 6.95 2.73
C ALA A 96 2.00 8.44 2.63
N ALA A 97 3.30 8.77 2.60
CA ALA A 97 3.76 10.16 2.45
C ALA A 97 3.25 10.79 1.13
N HIS A 98 3.31 10.06 0.03
CA HIS A 98 2.78 10.51 -1.25
C HIS A 98 1.25 10.59 -1.26
N GLN A 99 0.53 9.68 -0.60
CA GLN A 99 -0.92 9.79 -0.48
C GLN A 99 -1.33 11.02 0.35
N ARG A 100 -0.60 11.32 1.43
CA ARG A 100 -0.82 12.57 2.20
C ARG A 100 -0.61 13.80 1.33
N GLN A 101 0.45 13.82 0.49
CA GLN A 101 0.70 14.92 -0.45
C GLN A 101 -0.43 15.06 -1.49
N ALA A 102 -0.97 13.96 -1.99
CA ALA A 102 -2.13 13.98 -2.89
C ALA A 102 -3.37 14.59 -2.20
N LEU A 103 -3.59 14.28 -0.91
CA LEU A 103 -4.68 14.82 -0.11
C LEU A 103 -4.47 16.29 0.29
N GLU A 104 -3.23 16.77 0.40
CA GLU A 104 -2.96 18.21 0.51
C GLU A 104 -3.37 18.98 -0.75
N PHE A 105 -3.21 18.38 -1.92
CA PHE A 105 -3.64 18.97 -3.19
C PHE A 105 -5.16 18.90 -3.37
N SER A 106 -5.79 17.80 -2.93
CA SER A 106 -7.24 17.61 -3.02
C SER A 106 -7.72 16.74 -1.85
N LYS A 107 -8.32 17.37 -0.85
CA LYS A 107 -8.78 16.70 0.38
C LYS A 107 -9.82 15.59 0.13
N ASP A 108 -10.57 15.72 -0.97
CA ASP A 108 -11.64 14.78 -1.34
C ASP A 108 -11.20 13.77 -2.41
N TYR A 109 -9.90 13.60 -2.64
CA TYR A 109 -9.40 12.63 -3.60
C TYR A 109 -9.47 11.22 -3.00
N LEU A 110 -10.60 10.54 -3.23
CA LEU A 110 -10.96 9.28 -2.56
C LEU A 110 -9.94 8.17 -2.77
N GLN A 111 -9.36 8.06 -3.98
CA GLN A 111 -8.36 7.05 -4.29
C GLN A 111 -7.13 7.14 -3.38
N ALA A 112 -6.65 8.37 -3.12
CA ALA A 112 -5.54 8.58 -2.21
C ALA A 112 -5.95 8.31 -0.75
N LYS A 113 -7.18 8.64 -0.37
CA LYS A 113 -7.71 8.39 0.98
C LYS A 113 -7.79 6.89 1.27
N THR A 114 -8.36 6.11 0.34
CA THR A 114 -8.44 4.64 0.43
C THR A 114 -7.04 4.01 0.49
N GLN A 115 -6.12 4.44 -0.37
CA GLN A 115 -4.76 3.91 -0.37
C GLN A 115 -4.01 4.28 0.92
N LEU A 116 -4.16 5.52 1.41
CA LEU A 116 -3.55 5.95 2.67
C LEU A 116 -4.05 5.12 3.84
N ALA A 117 -5.37 4.85 3.89
CA ALA A 117 -5.93 3.99 4.92
C ALA A 117 -5.26 2.61 4.93
N GLN A 118 -5.09 1.96 3.77
CA GLN A 118 -4.42 0.68 3.67
C GLN A 118 -2.95 0.75 4.11
N ASP A 119 -2.21 1.77 3.66
CA ASP A 119 -0.79 1.92 4.00
C ASP A 119 -0.60 2.12 5.51
N LEU A 120 -1.44 2.95 6.13
CA LEU A 120 -1.42 3.18 7.58
C LEU A 120 -1.74 1.93 8.39
N LEU A 121 -2.73 1.15 7.96
CA LEU A 121 -3.06 -0.13 8.59
C LEU A 121 -1.89 -1.11 8.54
N ARG A 122 -1.13 -1.14 7.44
CA ARG A 122 0.08 -1.97 7.31
C ARG A 122 1.24 -1.46 8.15
N LEU A 123 1.30 -0.15 8.41
CA LEU A 123 2.28 0.48 9.29
C LEU A 123 1.88 0.40 10.78
N GLY A 124 0.75 -0.22 11.13
CA GLY A 124 0.24 -0.27 12.49
C GLY A 124 -0.35 1.04 13.02
N GLN A 125 -0.53 2.05 12.15
CA GLN A 125 -1.17 3.32 12.49
C GLN A 125 -2.70 3.19 12.37
N GLU A 126 -3.27 2.33 13.21
CA GLU A 126 -4.62 1.82 13.04
C GLU A 126 -5.70 2.86 13.27
N GLU A 127 -5.56 3.74 14.26
CA GLU A 127 -6.58 4.75 14.58
C GLU A 127 -6.87 5.64 13.35
N GLU A 128 -5.82 6.17 12.73
CA GLU A 128 -5.96 6.98 11.54
C GLU A 128 -6.38 6.15 10.31
N GLY A 129 -5.82 4.94 10.17
CA GLY A 129 -6.14 4.05 9.06
C GLY A 129 -7.63 3.68 9.02
N TRP A 130 -8.19 3.24 10.13
CA TRP A 130 -9.62 2.92 10.21
C TRP A 130 -10.51 4.14 10.03
N ARG A 131 -10.17 5.27 10.62
CA ARG A 131 -10.91 6.53 10.42
C ARG A 131 -10.97 6.94 8.95
N LEU A 132 -9.85 6.87 8.24
CA LEU A 132 -9.81 7.20 6.80
C LEU A 132 -10.59 6.21 5.95
N ALA A 133 -10.58 4.91 6.30
CA ALA A 133 -11.40 3.91 5.63
C ALA A 133 -12.91 4.21 5.81
N GLU A 134 -13.34 4.59 7.02
CA GLU A 134 -14.72 5.00 7.30
C GLU A 134 -15.12 6.27 6.51
N GLU A 135 -14.25 7.28 6.48
CA GLU A 135 -14.50 8.50 5.71
C GLU A 135 -14.60 8.23 4.21
N ALA A 136 -13.72 7.38 3.66
CA ALA A 136 -13.74 7.03 2.26
C ALA A 136 -15.00 6.24 1.90
N HIS A 137 -15.37 5.26 2.71
CA HIS A 137 -16.59 4.47 2.53
C HIS A 137 -17.87 5.31 2.63
N LYS A 138 -17.89 6.27 3.55
CA LYS A 138 -19.04 7.21 3.67
C LYS A 138 -19.19 8.07 2.42
N ALA A 139 -18.09 8.42 1.76
CA ALA A 139 -18.11 9.22 0.53
C ALA A 139 -18.46 8.38 -0.71
N ASP A 140 -18.00 7.13 -0.76
CA ASP A 140 -18.32 6.14 -1.80
C ASP A 140 -18.59 4.77 -1.18
N GLY A 141 -19.84 4.47 -0.92
CA GLY A 141 -20.30 3.19 -0.37
C GLY A 141 -20.16 1.99 -1.33
N TYR A 142 -19.77 2.24 -2.58
CA TYR A 142 -19.53 1.18 -3.57
C TYR A 142 -18.05 0.79 -3.69
N ASP A 143 -17.15 1.51 -3.02
CA ASP A 143 -15.75 1.14 -2.98
C ASP A 143 -15.55 -0.19 -2.24
N VAL A 144 -15.20 -1.23 -3.01
CA VAL A 144 -15.09 -2.61 -2.52
C VAL A 144 -14.00 -2.75 -1.46
N THR A 145 -12.91 -2.00 -1.61
CA THR A 145 -11.78 -2.06 -0.67
C THR A 145 -12.19 -1.57 0.71
N THR A 146 -12.79 -0.40 0.79
CA THR A 146 -13.23 0.17 2.08
C THR A 146 -14.35 -0.63 2.70
N TYR A 147 -15.30 -1.14 1.90
CA TYR A 147 -16.34 -2.05 2.38
C TYR A 147 -15.75 -3.30 3.06
N ASN A 148 -14.80 -3.96 2.39
CA ASN A 148 -14.16 -5.16 2.92
C ASN A 148 -13.34 -4.86 4.18
N LEU A 149 -12.57 -3.76 4.18
CA LEU A 149 -11.80 -3.33 5.34
C LEU A 149 -12.68 -3.07 6.56
N LEU A 150 -13.81 -2.38 6.39
CA LEU A 150 -14.73 -2.09 7.50
C LEU A 150 -15.45 -3.35 8.00
N THR A 151 -15.81 -4.26 7.09
CA THR A 151 -16.36 -5.57 7.46
C THR A 151 -15.35 -6.36 8.30
N LEU A 152 -14.07 -6.35 7.91
CA LEU A 152 -13.01 -6.96 8.68
C LEU A 152 -12.81 -6.25 10.04
N HIS A 153 -12.82 -4.92 10.07
CA HIS A 153 -12.71 -4.14 11.29
C HIS A 153 -13.78 -4.53 12.33
N ASP A 154 -15.03 -4.70 11.88
CA ASP A 154 -16.12 -5.16 12.75
C ASP A 154 -15.91 -6.59 13.26
N SER A 155 -15.26 -7.44 12.51
CA SER A 155 -14.87 -8.78 12.95
C SER A 155 -13.74 -8.71 13.98
N LEU A 156 -12.73 -7.88 13.76
CA LEU A 156 -11.60 -7.69 14.68
C LEU A 156 -12.02 -7.16 16.06
N LYS A 157 -13.09 -6.38 16.14
CA LYS A 157 -13.66 -5.93 17.43
C LYS A 157 -14.10 -7.09 18.35
N LYS A 158 -14.31 -8.28 17.78
CA LYS A 158 -14.71 -9.49 18.53
C LYS A 158 -13.51 -10.34 18.94
N TYR A 159 -12.31 -9.99 18.48
CA TYR A 159 -11.08 -10.71 18.80
C TYR A 159 -10.60 -10.38 20.20
N THR A 160 -9.97 -11.35 20.84
CA THR A 160 -9.19 -11.14 22.05
C THR A 160 -7.84 -10.56 21.67
N THR A 161 -7.45 -9.46 22.32
CA THR A 161 -6.11 -8.87 22.18
C THR A 161 -5.28 -9.21 23.41
N ILE A 162 -4.14 -9.83 23.20
CA ILE A 162 -3.13 -10.08 24.23
C ILE A 162 -2.00 -9.06 24.00
N ASP A 163 -1.84 -8.13 24.97
CA ASP A 163 -0.76 -7.13 24.97
C ASP A 163 0.31 -7.58 25.96
N ARG A 164 1.41 -8.13 25.44
CA ARG A 164 2.49 -8.65 26.25
C ARG A 164 3.81 -8.69 25.48
N ASN A 165 4.90 -8.41 26.18
CA ASN A 165 6.27 -8.49 25.65
C ASN A 165 6.50 -7.67 24.36
N GLY A 166 5.75 -6.55 24.16
CA GLY A 166 5.84 -5.72 22.97
C GLY A 166 5.17 -6.31 21.73
N PHE A 167 4.24 -7.25 21.94
CA PHE A 167 3.34 -7.76 20.92
C PHE A 167 1.89 -7.43 21.24
N LEU A 168 1.12 -7.06 20.21
CA LEU A 168 -0.35 -7.03 20.23
C LEU A 168 -0.84 -8.22 19.41
N LEU A 169 -1.09 -9.34 20.08
CA LEU A 169 -1.59 -10.55 19.43
C LEU A 169 -3.11 -10.54 19.44
N ARG A 170 -3.73 -10.65 18.27
CA ARG A 170 -5.17 -10.70 18.06
C ARG A 170 -5.59 -12.02 17.45
N MET A 171 -6.54 -12.69 18.05
CA MET A 171 -7.10 -13.94 17.57
C MET A 171 -8.52 -14.13 18.13
N THR A 172 -9.24 -15.12 17.63
CA THR A 172 -10.57 -15.43 18.17
C THR A 172 -10.50 -15.79 19.66
N PRO A 173 -11.55 -15.53 20.45
CA PRO A 173 -11.53 -15.82 21.90
C PRO A 173 -11.17 -17.28 22.23
N ASP A 174 -11.69 -18.24 21.47
CA ASP A 174 -11.42 -19.66 21.67
C ASP A 174 -9.95 -20.02 21.40
N GLU A 175 -9.38 -19.49 20.31
CA GLU A 175 -7.97 -19.67 19.99
C GLU A 175 -7.07 -18.98 21.01
N ALA A 176 -7.43 -17.77 21.45
CA ALA A 176 -6.69 -17.04 22.46
C ALA A 176 -6.62 -17.80 23.79
N ALA A 177 -7.73 -18.44 24.19
CA ALA A 177 -7.79 -19.24 25.42
C ALA A 177 -6.93 -20.53 25.32
N LEU A 178 -6.79 -21.09 24.09
CA LEU A 178 -6.07 -22.33 23.87
C LEU A 178 -4.56 -22.12 23.59
N TYR A 179 -4.22 -21.14 22.77
CA TYR A 179 -2.88 -20.97 22.18
C TYR A 179 -2.25 -19.61 22.48
N GLY A 180 -2.98 -18.67 23.09
CA GLY A 180 -2.52 -17.28 23.23
C GLY A 180 -1.20 -17.15 23.98
N ASP A 181 -1.02 -17.86 25.09
CA ASP A 181 0.21 -17.82 25.87
C ASP A 181 1.38 -18.44 25.12
N GLU A 182 1.19 -19.61 24.52
CA GLU A 182 2.23 -20.29 23.75
C GLU A 182 2.65 -19.46 22.51
N ALA A 183 1.69 -18.83 21.83
CA ALA A 183 1.98 -17.95 20.70
C ALA A 183 2.82 -16.74 21.11
N ILE A 184 2.52 -16.08 22.22
CA ILE A 184 3.30 -14.95 22.73
C ILE A 184 4.71 -15.38 23.13
N ASP A 185 4.86 -16.53 23.78
CA ASP A 185 6.17 -17.04 24.19
C ASP A 185 7.04 -17.35 22.96
N LEU A 186 6.47 -17.99 21.93
CA LEU A 186 7.15 -18.24 20.66
C LEU A 186 7.55 -16.95 19.94
N LEU A 187 6.66 -15.96 19.87
CA LEU A 187 6.93 -14.66 19.25
C LEU A 187 8.05 -13.92 20.00
N THR A 188 8.06 -14.01 21.33
CA THR A 188 9.10 -13.38 22.17
C THR A 188 10.46 -14.02 21.89
N GLU A 189 10.55 -15.36 21.93
CA GLU A 189 11.77 -16.11 21.60
C GLU A 189 12.28 -15.79 20.18
N ALA A 190 11.37 -15.77 19.19
CA ALA A 190 11.69 -15.46 17.81
C ALA A 190 12.28 -14.04 17.68
N ARG A 191 11.68 -13.03 18.35
CA ARG A 191 12.19 -11.67 18.34
C ARG A 191 13.60 -11.58 18.93
N GLU A 192 13.83 -12.19 20.07
CA GLU A 192 15.17 -12.20 20.72
C GLU A 192 16.21 -12.85 19.82
N LEU A 193 15.89 -14.03 19.26
CA LEU A 193 16.77 -14.77 18.37
C LEU A 193 17.11 -13.96 17.10
N PHE A 194 16.10 -13.38 16.44
CA PHE A 194 16.33 -12.65 15.20
C PHE A 194 16.96 -11.29 15.43
N SER A 195 16.65 -10.60 16.54
CA SER A 195 17.33 -9.36 16.90
C SER A 195 18.82 -9.58 17.11
N ALA A 196 19.19 -10.66 17.82
CA ALA A 196 20.59 -11.03 18.01
C ALA A 196 21.27 -11.47 16.70
N LYS A 197 20.58 -12.25 15.86
CA LYS A 197 21.13 -12.79 14.61
C LYS A 197 21.38 -11.72 13.55
N TYR A 198 20.51 -10.73 13.46
CA TYR A 198 20.54 -9.69 12.41
C TYR A 198 21.02 -8.33 12.93
N ASP A 199 21.44 -8.24 14.19
CA ASP A 199 21.86 -7.00 14.86
C ASP A 199 20.84 -5.87 14.63
N THR A 200 19.57 -6.17 14.89
CA THR A 200 18.47 -5.22 14.67
C THR A 200 17.57 -5.15 15.89
N GLN A 201 16.95 -4.00 16.10
CA GLN A 201 15.94 -3.82 17.15
C GLN A 201 14.60 -3.50 16.49
N ILE A 202 13.55 -4.18 16.96
CA ILE A 202 12.17 -3.91 16.53
C ILE A 202 11.58 -2.91 17.51
N GLU A 203 11.29 -1.71 17.02
CA GLU A 203 10.68 -0.63 17.81
C GLU A 203 9.16 -0.79 17.85
N GLY A 204 8.58 -0.44 19.01
CA GLY A 204 7.14 -0.44 19.24
C GLY A 204 6.50 -1.83 19.31
N PRO A 205 5.19 -1.89 19.55
CA PRO A 205 4.48 -3.14 19.56
C PRO A 205 4.37 -3.71 18.14
N VAL A 206 4.66 -5.00 17.98
CA VAL A 206 4.41 -5.76 16.76
C VAL A 206 2.97 -6.26 16.81
N ILE A 207 2.15 -5.86 15.84
CA ILE A 207 0.77 -6.34 15.72
C ILE A 207 0.80 -7.67 14.98
N VAL A 208 0.27 -8.72 15.61
CA VAL A 208 0.11 -10.05 15.05
C VAL A 208 -1.37 -10.39 15.04
N GLU A 209 -1.91 -10.66 13.87
CA GLU A 209 -3.33 -11.01 13.70
C GLU A 209 -3.42 -12.43 13.12
N ILE A 210 -4.10 -13.31 13.83
CA ILE A 210 -4.37 -14.69 13.40
C ILE A 210 -5.83 -14.77 12.98
N PHE A 211 -6.03 -15.07 11.71
CA PHE A 211 -7.35 -15.15 11.10
C PHE A 211 -7.77 -16.59 10.89
N PRO A 212 -8.98 -17.00 11.33
CA PRO A 212 -9.52 -18.32 11.04
C PRO A 212 -9.84 -18.50 9.55
N GLU A 213 -10.12 -17.40 8.84
CA GLU A 213 -10.55 -17.42 7.44
C GLU A 213 -9.48 -16.77 6.54
N LYS A 214 -9.05 -17.49 5.49
CA LYS A 214 -8.07 -16.99 4.51
C LYS A 214 -8.49 -15.67 3.86
N LYS A 215 -9.80 -15.47 3.65
CA LYS A 215 -10.34 -14.24 3.06
C LYS A 215 -10.05 -13.00 3.93
N ASP A 216 -10.06 -13.14 5.26
CA ASP A 216 -9.84 -12.03 6.18
C ASP A 216 -8.38 -11.60 6.16
N PHE A 217 -7.44 -12.57 6.09
CA PHE A 217 -6.04 -12.29 5.83
C PHE A 217 -5.84 -11.57 4.49
N ALA A 218 -6.52 -12.01 3.43
CA ALA A 218 -6.41 -11.37 2.12
C ALA A 218 -6.98 -9.94 2.12
N VAL A 219 -8.10 -9.71 2.79
CA VAL A 219 -8.66 -8.35 2.98
C VAL A 219 -7.68 -7.48 3.76
N ARG A 220 -7.11 -7.99 4.86
CA ARG A 220 -6.14 -7.25 5.68
C ARG A 220 -4.90 -6.85 4.88
N THR A 221 -4.45 -7.73 4.00
CA THR A 221 -3.23 -7.57 3.22
C THR A 221 -3.46 -6.81 1.90
N PHE A 222 -4.56 -7.05 1.20
CA PHE A 222 -4.79 -6.56 -0.16
C PHE A 222 -6.05 -5.68 -0.31
N GLY A 223 -6.90 -5.60 0.72
CA GLY A 223 -8.18 -4.89 0.67
C GLY A 223 -9.29 -5.63 -0.07
N ILE A 224 -9.00 -6.81 -0.61
CA ILE A 224 -9.95 -7.67 -1.32
C ILE A 224 -9.81 -9.11 -0.84
N PRO A 225 -10.92 -9.87 -0.74
CA PRO A 225 -10.84 -11.30 -0.50
C PRO A 225 -10.05 -11.94 -1.66
N GLY A 226 -9.05 -12.76 -1.31
CA GLY A 226 -8.30 -13.52 -2.32
C GLY A 226 -9.26 -14.40 -3.11
N GLY A 227 -9.05 -14.53 -4.42
CA GLY A 227 -9.72 -15.57 -5.19
C GLY A 227 -9.23 -16.94 -4.71
N ASP A 228 -10.12 -17.93 -4.71
CA ASP A 228 -9.74 -19.32 -4.55
C ASP A 228 -8.82 -19.71 -5.70
N GLY A 229 -7.50 -19.70 -5.43
CA GLY A 229 -6.46 -20.14 -6.33
C GLY A 229 -6.07 -21.57 -6.01
#